data_71106c27a82db18548c5aa6c94452201
#
_entry.id   71106c27a82db18548c5aa6c94452201
#
_cell.length_a   1.000
_cell.length_b   1.000
_cell.length_c   1.000
_cell.angle_alpha   90.00
_cell.angle_beta   90.00
_cell.angle_gamma   90.00
#
_symmetry.space_group_name_H-M   'P 1'
#
loop_
_entity.id
_entity.type
_entity.pdbx_description
1 polymer ?
#
loop_
_entity_poly.entity_id
_entity_poly.type
_entity_poly.pdbx_seq_one_letter_code
_entity_poly.pdbx_strand_id
1 'polypeptide(L)'
;VTTNIPAYQFAGAGFELGDILNVTVGDTTVQAPYGDAYSNVDNGNVVILADGDGYVTVAINMGNFSGTYGAEVGSYLEFTMAEKAGYLEEYEIRNIDSLRTNERDDYASDEVFANFRPVVMGDIPAGILYRSSSPVNPELGRNSYADKLAEAAGIKTVLNLADSLEVLEAYEGYAGTYYATLNVVPLDMGVDFAAEEFNAKLKTGLVYLIDNEGPYLIHCNEGKDRAGFVAALLEALGGAEAEEIVEDYM
;
A
#
# COMPACT_ATOMS: atom_id res chain seq x y z
N VAL A 1 15.91 -23.47 0.16
CA VAL A 1 16.96 -24.27 0.83
C VAL A 1 17.25 -23.62 2.16
N THR A 2 16.90 -24.29 3.27
CA THR A 2 17.26 -23.84 4.60
C THR A 2 18.67 -24.30 4.96
N THR A 3 19.47 -23.40 5.49
CA THR A 3 20.85 -23.68 5.94
C THR A 3 20.87 -24.09 7.43
N ASN A 4 22.04 -24.43 7.93
CA ASN A 4 22.28 -24.61 9.36
C ASN A 4 22.82 -23.33 10.04
N ILE A 5 22.72 -22.16 9.37
CA ILE A 5 23.18 -20.88 9.88
C ILE A 5 22.01 -20.19 10.58
N PRO A 6 22.05 -19.97 11.92
CA PRO A 6 21.06 -19.14 12.59
C PRO A 6 21.10 -17.69 12.10
N ALA A 7 19.95 -17.06 11.93
CA ALA A 7 19.84 -15.71 11.38
C ALA A 7 20.64 -14.65 12.18
N TYR A 8 20.76 -14.82 13.53
CA TYR A 8 21.57 -13.91 14.35
C TYR A 8 23.07 -13.92 13.99
N GLN A 9 23.57 -15.00 13.37
CA GLN A 9 24.94 -15.05 12.88
C GLN A 9 25.14 -14.23 11.61
N PHE A 10 24.10 -14.06 10.80
CA PHE A 10 24.13 -13.13 9.67
C PHE A 10 24.33 -11.69 10.15
N ALA A 11 23.54 -11.24 11.13
CA ALA A 11 23.73 -9.95 11.75
C ALA A 11 25.13 -9.78 12.37
N GLY A 12 25.63 -10.85 13.04
CA GLY A 12 26.98 -10.89 13.60
C GLY A 12 28.09 -10.82 12.55
N ALA A 13 27.82 -11.23 11.31
CA ALA A 13 28.71 -11.11 10.16
C ALA A 13 28.59 -9.74 9.45
N GLY A 14 27.68 -8.86 9.91
CA GLY A 14 27.47 -7.52 9.37
C GLY A 14 26.49 -7.45 8.18
N PHE A 15 25.73 -8.53 7.94
CA PHE A 15 24.66 -8.53 6.94
C PHE A 15 23.38 -7.96 7.53
N GLU A 16 22.72 -7.05 6.81
CA GLU A 16 21.50 -6.35 7.20
C GLU A 16 20.43 -6.47 6.12
N LEU A 17 19.17 -6.30 6.49
CA LEU A 17 18.06 -6.27 5.52
C LEU A 17 18.31 -5.18 4.47
N GLY A 18 18.06 -5.50 3.21
CA GLY A 18 18.35 -4.62 2.09
C GLY A 18 19.78 -4.76 1.52
N ASP A 19 20.67 -5.57 2.12
CA ASP A 19 21.97 -5.89 1.51
C ASP A 19 21.79 -6.85 0.31
N ILE A 20 22.63 -6.72 -0.72
CA ILE A 20 22.77 -7.72 -1.78
C ILE A 20 23.97 -8.60 -1.45
N LEU A 21 23.74 -9.92 -1.42
CA LEU A 21 24.76 -10.91 -1.14
C LEU A 21 25.01 -11.80 -2.37
N ASN A 22 26.28 -12.23 -2.54
CA ASN A 22 26.59 -13.36 -3.38
C ASN A 22 26.30 -14.65 -2.60
N VAL A 23 25.53 -15.55 -3.19
CA VAL A 23 25.28 -16.90 -2.72
C VAL A 23 25.98 -17.87 -3.65
N THR A 24 26.98 -18.59 -3.15
CA THR A 24 27.72 -19.56 -3.96
C THR A 24 27.31 -20.98 -3.55
N VAL A 25 26.94 -21.77 -4.55
CA VAL A 25 26.63 -23.21 -4.44
C VAL A 25 27.47 -23.96 -5.46
N GLY A 26 28.43 -24.77 -5.01
CA GLY A 26 29.40 -25.40 -5.89
C GLY A 26 30.18 -24.34 -6.68
N ASP A 27 30.13 -24.44 -8.02
CA ASP A 27 30.80 -23.49 -8.93
C ASP A 27 29.90 -22.35 -9.39
N THR A 28 28.66 -22.25 -8.88
CA THR A 28 27.68 -21.24 -9.31
C THR A 28 27.48 -20.19 -8.21
N THR A 29 27.58 -18.92 -8.59
CA THR A 29 27.28 -17.79 -7.73
C THR A 29 26.11 -17.00 -8.29
N VAL A 30 25.12 -16.68 -7.43
CA VAL A 30 23.99 -15.82 -7.74
C VAL A 30 23.91 -14.68 -6.73
N GLN A 31 23.52 -13.50 -7.16
CA GLN A 31 23.24 -12.39 -6.27
C GLN A 31 21.79 -12.44 -5.80
N ALA A 32 21.58 -12.17 -4.52
CA ALA A 32 20.26 -12.16 -3.92
C ALA A 32 20.17 -11.10 -2.82
N PRO A 33 19.07 -10.35 -2.71
CA PRO A 33 18.84 -9.46 -1.59
C PRO A 33 18.54 -10.25 -0.31
N TYR A 34 18.96 -9.70 0.82
CA TYR A 34 18.56 -10.18 2.14
C TYR A 34 17.30 -9.43 2.59
N GLY A 35 16.21 -10.15 2.70
CA GLY A 35 14.90 -9.68 3.10
C GLY A 35 14.32 -10.47 4.27
N ASP A 36 13.05 -10.25 4.57
CA ASP A 36 12.30 -10.93 5.63
C ASP A 36 11.09 -11.73 5.10
N ALA A 37 10.77 -11.57 3.82
CA ALA A 37 9.67 -12.27 3.16
C ALA A 37 10.03 -12.69 1.72
N TYR A 38 9.36 -13.73 1.21
CA TYR A 38 9.49 -14.14 -0.19
C TYR A 38 9.07 -13.03 -1.16
N SER A 39 8.05 -12.23 -0.77
CA SER A 39 7.50 -11.11 -1.54
C SER A 39 8.43 -9.90 -1.64
N ASN A 40 9.56 -9.89 -0.92
CA ASN A 40 10.56 -8.84 -1.08
C ASN A 40 11.23 -8.84 -2.47
N VAL A 41 11.01 -9.87 -3.26
CA VAL A 41 11.45 -9.95 -4.67
C VAL A 41 10.31 -10.40 -5.58
N ASP A 42 10.41 -10.11 -6.86
CA ASP A 42 9.45 -10.58 -7.85
C ASP A 42 9.46 -12.11 -8.00
N ASN A 43 8.37 -12.67 -8.51
CA ASN A 43 8.27 -14.09 -8.82
C ASN A 43 9.42 -14.53 -9.74
N GLY A 44 10.09 -15.61 -9.38
CA GLY A 44 11.24 -16.14 -10.11
C GLY A 44 12.60 -15.59 -9.66
N ASN A 45 12.65 -14.55 -8.83
CA ASN A 45 13.89 -13.99 -8.30
C ASN A 45 14.33 -14.67 -7.01
N VAL A 46 15.65 -14.68 -6.77
CA VAL A 46 16.25 -15.24 -5.56
C VAL A 46 16.17 -14.25 -4.42
N VAL A 47 15.87 -14.75 -3.21
CA VAL A 47 15.87 -13.99 -1.96
C VAL A 47 16.54 -14.80 -0.85
N ILE A 48 17.20 -14.12 0.06
CA ILE A 48 17.71 -14.66 1.32
C ILE A 48 16.81 -14.13 2.43
N LEU A 49 16.37 -15.01 3.34
CA LEU A 49 15.52 -14.63 4.47
C LEU A 49 15.77 -15.55 5.67
N ALA A 50 15.26 -15.18 6.84
CA ALA A 50 15.14 -16.10 7.97
C ALA A 50 13.84 -16.87 7.86
N ASP A 51 13.87 -18.19 8.04
CA ASP A 51 12.66 -19.01 8.11
C ASP A 51 11.98 -18.91 9.49
N GLY A 52 10.82 -19.59 9.63
CA GLY A 52 10.05 -19.59 10.87
C GLY A 52 10.77 -20.21 12.09
N ASP A 53 11.82 -20.99 11.84
CA ASP A 53 12.66 -21.58 12.88
C ASP A 53 13.92 -20.75 13.18
N GLY A 54 14.08 -19.61 12.49
CA GLY A 54 15.17 -18.66 12.69
C GLY A 54 16.47 -19.02 11.99
N TYR A 55 16.43 -19.86 10.94
CA TYR A 55 17.60 -20.20 10.13
C TYR A 55 17.59 -19.45 8.80
N VAL A 56 18.79 -19.15 8.30
CA VAL A 56 18.96 -18.53 6.99
C VAL A 56 18.49 -19.47 5.91
N THR A 57 17.59 -19.00 5.08
CA THR A 57 17.01 -19.70 3.93
C THR A 57 17.30 -18.94 2.65
N VAL A 58 17.72 -19.65 1.60
CA VAL A 58 17.82 -19.12 0.24
C VAL A 58 16.70 -19.73 -0.60
N ALA A 59 15.93 -18.90 -1.26
CA ALA A 59 14.76 -19.34 -2.01
C ALA A 59 14.62 -18.58 -3.33
N ILE A 60 13.82 -19.12 -4.24
CA ILE A 60 13.27 -18.39 -5.39
C ILE A 60 11.80 -18.13 -5.08
N ASN A 61 11.38 -16.87 -5.14
CA ASN A 61 9.97 -16.53 -4.97
C ASN A 61 9.11 -17.27 -6.01
N MET A 62 8.15 -18.07 -5.56
CA MET A 62 7.33 -18.97 -6.38
C MET A 62 8.14 -19.96 -7.26
N GLY A 63 9.36 -20.30 -6.85
CA GLY A 63 10.24 -21.22 -7.57
C GLY A 63 10.95 -22.25 -6.71
N ASN A 64 11.90 -22.99 -7.32
CA ASN A 64 12.66 -24.06 -6.66
C ASN A 64 14.17 -23.80 -6.76
N PHE A 65 14.74 -23.21 -5.71
CA PHE A 65 16.18 -22.91 -5.64
C PHE A 65 17.05 -24.18 -5.75
N SER A 66 16.70 -25.24 -5.03
CA SER A 66 17.39 -26.53 -5.04
C SER A 66 17.49 -27.10 -6.47
N GLY A 67 16.34 -27.15 -7.17
CA GLY A 67 16.29 -27.66 -8.54
C GLY A 67 17.03 -26.78 -9.55
N THR A 68 17.02 -25.45 -9.34
CA THR A 68 17.66 -24.49 -10.28
C THR A 68 19.18 -24.48 -10.13
N TYR A 69 19.69 -24.50 -8.90
CA TYR A 69 21.12 -24.35 -8.60
C TYR A 69 21.78 -25.64 -8.12
N GLY A 70 21.07 -26.78 -8.14
CA GLY A 70 21.64 -28.08 -7.79
C GLY A 70 22.02 -28.22 -6.31
N ALA A 71 21.39 -27.44 -5.41
CA ALA A 71 21.66 -27.54 -3.99
C ALA A 71 20.97 -28.78 -3.37
N GLU A 72 21.73 -29.64 -2.73
CA GLU A 72 21.25 -30.86 -2.06
C GLU A 72 21.49 -30.77 -0.55
N VAL A 73 20.91 -31.72 0.21
CA VAL A 73 21.21 -31.83 1.63
C VAL A 73 22.70 -32.14 1.82
N GLY A 74 23.39 -31.25 2.55
CA GLY A 74 24.82 -31.32 2.78
C GLY A 74 25.66 -30.49 1.79
N SER A 75 25.03 -29.81 0.84
CA SER A 75 25.74 -28.82 0.00
C SER A 75 26.30 -27.70 0.87
N TYR A 76 27.50 -27.24 0.54
CA TYR A 76 28.10 -26.05 1.14
C TYR A 76 27.58 -24.79 0.42
N LEU A 77 27.09 -23.84 1.19
CA LEU A 77 26.71 -22.52 0.72
C LEU A 77 27.65 -21.48 1.34
N GLU A 78 28.16 -20.58 0.50
CA GLU A 78 28.97 -19.45 0.93
C GLU A 78 28.20 -18.16 0.66
N PHE A 79 28.26 -17.23 1.63
CA PHE A 79 27.64 -15.91 1.55
C PHE A 79 28.74 -14.84 1.67
N THR A 80 28.79 -13.93 0.71
CA THR A 80 29.70 -12.78 0.75
C THR A 80 28.96 -11.51 0.39
N MET A 81 29.37 -10.38 0.93
CA MET A 81 28.78 -9.09 0.56
C MET A 81 29.04 -8.80 -0.92
N ALA A 82 27.97 -8.54 -1.66
CA ALA A 82 28.04 -8.00 -3.02
C ALA A 82 27.91 -6.49 -2.99
N GLU A 83 26.86 -5.98 -2.34
CA GLU A 83 26.59 -4.55 -2.21
C GLU A 83 25.86 -4.24 -0.91
N LYS A 84 26.45 -3.36 -0.09
CA LYS A 84 25.84 -2.92 1.17
C LYS A 84 24.66 -2.00 0.88
N ALA A 85 23.49 -2.30 1.47
CA ALA A 85 22.25 -1.57 1.26
C ALA A 85 21.81 -1.44 -0.23
N GLY A 86 22.34 -2.28 -1.14
CA GLY A 86 22.05 -2.18 -2.58
C GLY A 86 20.61 -2.48 -2.97
N TYR A 87 19.83 -3.05 -2.06
CA TYR A 87 18.40 -3.34 -2.22
C TYR A 87 17.53 -2.64 -1.16
N LEU A 88 18.11 -1.74 -0.35
CA LEU A 88 17.41 -1.17 0.81
C LEU A 88 16.20 -0.34 0.38
N GLU A 89 16.34 0.52 -0.61
CA GLU A 89 15.24 1.34 -1.13
C GLU A 89 14.06 0.46 -1.62
N GLU A 90 14.35 -0.55 -2.43
CA GLU A 90 13.33 -1.47 -2.92
C GLU A 90 12.71 -2.30 -1.78
N TYR A 91 13.51 -2.73 -0.81
CA TYR A 91 13.05 -3.42 0.39
C TYR A 91 12.08 -2.55 1.19
N GLU A 92 12.42 -1.28 1.43
CA GLU A 92 11.56 -0.33 2.15
C GLU A 92 10.26 -0.07 1.39
N ILE A 93 10.32 0.14 0.07
CA ILE A 93 9.13 0.32 -0.78
C ILE A 93 8.19 -0.89 -0.68
N ARG A 94 8.73 -2.11 -0.78
CA ARG A 94 7.94 -3.36 -0.70
C ARG A 94 7.34 -3.62 0.68
N ASN A 95 7.91 -3.04 1.72
CA ASN A 95 7.48 -3.20 3.11
C ASN A 95 6.73 -1.98 3.68
N ILE A 96 6.39 -0.99 2.86
CA ILE A 96 5.68 0.21 3.30
C ILE A 96 4.45 -0.13 4.16
N ASP A 97 3.65 -1.14 3.76
CA ASP A 97 2.45 -1.52 4.50
C ASP A 97 2.76 -2.15 5.87
N SER A 98 3.89 -2.86 6.00
CA SER A 98 4.32 -3.43 7.28
C SER A 98 4.89 -2.39 8.25
N LEU A 99 5.35 -1.25 7.73
CA LEU A 99 5.83 -0.13 8.54
C LEU A 99 4.70 0.81 8.98
N ARG A 100 3.49 0.65 8.43
CA ARG A 100 2.32 1.47 8.82
C ARG A 100 1.77 1.02 10.16
N THR A 101 1.48 1.98 11.01
CA THR A 101 0.79 1.77 12.27
C THR A 101 -0.61 2.38 12.25
N ASN A 102 -1.47 2.01 13.21
CA ASN A 102 -2.76 2.67 13.45
C ASN A 102 -2.71 3.54 14.71
N GLU A 103 -1.50 3.85 15.19
CA GLU A 103 -1.29 4.73 16.32
C GLU A 103 -1.14 6.18 15.83
N ARG A 104 -2.05 7.07 16.25
CA ARG A 104 -2.06 8.46 15.80
C ARG A 104 -0.74 9.20 16.07
N ASP A 105 -0.09 8.89 17.19
CA ASP A 105 1.12 9.58 17.64
C ASP A 105 2.35 9.27 16.77
N ASP A 106 2.28 8.23 15.93
CA ASP A 106 3.33 7.90 14.95
C ASP A 106 3.30 8.79 13.71
N TYR A 107 2.28 9.64 13.57
CA TYR A 107 2.07 10.49 12.39
C TYR A 107 2.21 11.98 12.74
N ALA A 108 2.76 12.75 11.81
CA ALA A 108 3.06 14.16 12.00
C ALA A 108 1.82 15.05 12.21
N SER A 109 0.67 14.68 11.63
CA SER A 109 -0.58 15.42 11.76
C SER A 109 -1.81 14.51 11.59
N ASP A 110 -3.00 15.05 11.88
CA ASP A 110 -4.28 14.35 11.66
C ASP A 110 -4.53 14.07 10.18
N GLU A 111 -4.11 14.98 9.31
CA GLU A 111 -4.21 14.82 7.85
C GLU A 111 -3.37 13.65 7.37
N VAL A 112 -2.12 13.52 7.84
CA VAL A 112 -1.25 12.42 7.49
C VAL A 112 -1.81 11.10 8.03
N PHE A 113 -2.27 11.08 9.28
CA PHE A 113 -2.88 9.89 9.88
C PHE A 113 -4.13 9.44 9.14
N ALA A 114 -5.06 10.37 8.86
CA ALA A 114 -6.30 10.09 8.14
C ALA A 114 -6.10 9.94 6.61
N ASN A 115 -4.86 10.09 6.11
CA ASN A 115 -4.58 10.16 4.68
C ASN A 115 -5.48 11.18 3.96
N PHE A 116 -5.78 12.30 4.63
CA PHE A 116 -6.66 13.35 4.15
C PHE A 116 -5.84 14.44 3.45
N ARG A 117 -6.04 14.60 2.16
CA ARG A 117 -5.33 15.60 1.38
C ARG A 117 -6.13 16.11 0.19
N PRO A 118 -5.85 17.35 -0.28
CA PRO A 118 -6.43 17.84 -1.52
C PRO A 118 -5.85 17.10 -2.73
N VAL A 119 -6.65 16.95 -3.77
CA VAL A 119 -6.26 16.49 -5.10
C VAL A 119 -6.22 17.73 -5.98
N VAL A 120 -5.04 18.12 -6.46
CA VAL A 120 -4.80 19.43 -7.09
C VAL A 120 -4.01 19.36 -8.39
N MET A 121 -3.67 18.17 -8.87
CA MET A 121 -2.89 18.04 -10.10
C MET A 121 -3.72 18.30 -11.35
N GLY A 122 -3.08 18.78 -12.40
CA GLY A 122 -3.74 19.20 -13.63
C GLY A 122 -4.61 20.44 -13.41
N ASP A 123 -5.74 20.52 -14.10
CA ASP A 123 -6.71 21.62 -14.03
C ASP A 123 -7.69 21.52 -12.85
N ILE A 124 -7.42 20.68 -11.84
CA ILE A 124 -8.28 20.53 -10.65
C ILE A 124 -8.04 21.74 -9.72
N PRO A 125 -9.05 22.60 -9.48
CA PRO A 125 -8.86 23.75 -8.60
C PRO A 125 -8.63 23.34 -7.16
N ALA A 126 -7.72 24.00 -6.46
CA ALA A 126 -7.51 23.79 -5.02
C ALA A 126 -8.80 23.98 -4.22
N GLY A 127 -9.01 23.13 -3.21
CA GLY A 127 -10.15 23.22 -2.31
C GLY A 127 -11.47 22.64 -2.87
N ILE A 128 -11.42 21.98 -4.03
CA ILE A 128 -12.62 21.38 -4.66
C ILE A 128 -12.68 19.86 -4.46
N LEU A 129 -11.55 19.19 -4.54
CA LEU A 129 -11.48 17.71 -4.46
C LEU A 129 -10.49 17.28 -3.37
N TYR A 130 -10.89 16.31 -2.58
CA TYR A 130 -10.09 15.72 -1.51
C TYR A 130 -10.16 14.19 -1.56
N ARG A 131 -9.16 13.54 -0.99
CA ARG A 131 -9.16 12.09 -0.75
C ARG A 131 -8.79 11.79 0.71
N SER A 132 -9.28 10.65 1.26
CA SER A 132 -8.96 10.25 2.63
C SER A 132 -9.17 8.75 2.89
N SER A 133 -8.77 8.29 4.09
CA SER A 133 -9.33 7.08 4.71
C SER A 133 -10.82 7.27 5.01
N SER A 134 -11.50 6.17 5.39
CA SER A 134 -12.94 6.23 5.70
C SER A 134 -13.23 7.14 6.89
N PRO A 135 -14.15 8.12 6.72
CA PRO A 135 -14.62 8.96 7.83
C PRO A 135 -15.55 8.23 8.82
N VAL A 136 -15.96 7.00 8.53
CA VAL A 136 -16.98 6.28 9.33
C VAL A 136 -16.56 4.87 9.74
N ASN A 137 -15.72 4.16 8.98
CA ASN A 137 -15.24 2.84 9.36
C ASN A 137 -14.23 2.93 10.52
N PRO A 138 -14.53 2.39 11.72
CA PRO A 138 -13.68 2.53 12.90
C PRO A 138 -12.49 1.56 12.93
N GLU A 139 -12.37 0.64 11.97
CA GLU A 139 -11.42 -0.47 11.99
C GLU A 139 -9.96 0.00 12.17
N LEU A 140 -9.59 1.10 11.53
CA LEU A 140 -8.24 1.66 11.57
C LEU A 140 -8.06 2.80 12.58
N GLY A 141 -9.10 3.15 13.33
CA GLY A 141 -9.07 4.27 14.29
C GLY A 141 -8.94 5.66 13.67
N ARG A 142 -9.03 5.77 12.33
CA ARG A 142 -8.82 7.02 11.56
C ARG A 142 -10.09 7.80 11.30
N ASN A 143 -11.24 7.15 11.45
CA ASN A 143 -12.55 7.65 11.05
C ASN A 143 -12.90 9.00 11.69
N SER A 144 -12.71 9.17 13.01
CA SER A 144 -13.03 10.41 13.71
C SER A 144 -12.15 11.60 13.31
N TYR A 145 -10.93 11.33 12.83
CA TYR A 145 -10.02 12.35 12.31
C TYR A 145 -10.43 12.75 10.88
N ALA A 146 -10.70 11.76 10.03
CA ALA A 146 -11.18 12.00 8.67
C ALA A 146 -12.51 12.77 8.65
N ASP A 147 -13.45 12.44 9.55
CA ASP A 147 -14.75 13.12 9.65
C ASP A 147 -14.59 14.61 10.04
N LYS A 148 -13.76 14.91 11.07
CA LYS A 148 -13.44 16.29 11.47
C LYS A 148 -12.75 17.09 10.38
N LEU A 149 -11.83 16.47 9.64
CA LEU A 149 -11.13 17.11 8.52
C LEU A 149 -12.08 17.38 7.35
N ALA A 150 -13.02 16.46 7.09
CA ALA A 150 -14.07 16.68 6.09
C ALA A 150 -15.00 17.86 6.49
N GLU A 151 -15.36 17.99 7.77
CA GLU A 151 -16.10 19.14 8.28
C GLU A 151 -15.30 20.44 8.11
N ALA A 152 -14.03 20.44 8.51
CA ALA A 152 -13.15 21.61 8.39
C ALA A 152 -12.93 22.05 6.94
N ALA A 153 -12.87 21.10 6.00
CA ALA A 153 -12.78 21.39 4.55
C ALA A 153 -14.13 21.77 3.91
N GLY A 154 -15.23 21.69 4.66
CA GLY A 154 -16.57 22.02 4.17
C GLY A 154 -17.06 21.07 3.07
N ILE A 155 -16.68 19.80 3.14
CA ILE A 155 -17.13 18.79 2.17
C ILE A 155 -18.65 18.73 2.11
N LYS A 156 -19.20 18.61 0.91
CA LYS A 156 -20.65 18.53 0.69
C LYS A 156 -21.07 17.21 0.07
N THR A 157 -20.23 16.65 -0.79
CA THR A 157 -20.54 15.45 -1.57
C THR A 157 -19.42 14.43 -1.44
N VAL A 158 -19.78 13.16 -1.24
CA VAL A 158 -18.84 12.07 -0.98
C VAL A 158 -19.04 10.91 -1.93
N LEU A 159 -17.93 10.46 -2.48
CA LEU A 159 -17.81 9.22 -3.22
C LEU A 159 -17.23 8.14 -2.29
N ASN A 160 -18.10 7.31 -1.73
CA ASN A 160 -17.70 6.19 -0.88
C ASN A 160 -17.46 4.94 -1.74
N LEU A 161 -16.20 4.59 -1.94
CA LEU A 161 -15.80 3.46 -2.78
C LEU A 161 -15.82 2.11 -2.05
N ALA A 162 -15.94 2.13 -0.70
CA ALA A 162 -15.71 0.95 0.12
C ALA A 162 -17.00 0.23 0.54
N ASP A 163 -18.02 0.97 0.93
CA ASP A 163 -19.16 0.44 1.64
C ASP A 163 -20.40 0.36 0.74
N SER A 164 -21.30 -0.61 1.03
CA SER A 164 -22.69 -0.54 0.63
C SER A 164 -23.47 0.39 1.57
N LEU A 165 -24.68 0.79 1.18
CA LEU A 165 -25.55 1.59 2.06
C LEU A 165 -25.85 0.85 3.37
N GLU A 166 -26.08 -0.45 3.32
CA GLU A 166 -26.36 -1.28 4.49
C GLU A 166 -25.17 -1.29 5.48
N VAL A 167 -23.95 -1.45 4.97
CA VAL A 167 -22.73 -1.43 5.78
C VAL A 167 -22.51 -0.04 6.40
N LEU A 168 -22.69 1.00 5.60
CA LEU A 168 -22.52 2.38 6.03
C LEU A 168 -23.43 2.75 7.20
N GLU A 169 -24.72 2.41 7.10
CA GLU A 169 -25.71 2.70 8.16
C GLU A 169 -25.54 1.83 9.41
N ALA A 170 -24.84 0.71 9.30
CA ALA A 170 -24.58 -0.21 10.41
C ALA A 170 -23.40 0.23 11.30
N TYR A 171 -22.55 1.16 10.88
CA TYR A 171 -21.46 1.63 11.73
C TYR A 171 -21.98 2.32 12.99
N GLU A 172 -21.44 1.90 14.14
CA GLU A 172 -21.81 2.51 15.44
C GLU A 172 -21.47 4.01 15.44
N GLY A 173 -22.45 4.83 15.79
CA GLY A 173 -22.28 6.28 15.84
C GLY A 173 -22.41 7.01 14.51
N TYR A 174 -22.65 6.31 13.40
CA TYR A 174 -22.79 6.90 12.05
C TYR A 174 -23.69 8.13 12.03
N ALA A 175 -24.91 8.04 12.60
CA ALA A 175 -25.89 9.13 12.60
C ALA A 175 -25.42 10.41 13.33
N GLY A 176 -24.37 10.33 14.15
CA GLY A 176 -23.79 11.45 14.88
C GLY A 176 -22.57 12.09 14.19
N THR A 177 -22.13 11.58 13.05
CA THR A 177 -20.98 12.10 12.30
C THR A 177 -21.37 13.29 11.42
N TYR A 178 -20.41 14.17 11.11
CA TYR A 178 -20.59 15.16 10.05
C TYR A 178 -20.90 14.50 8.71
N TYR A 179 -20.24 13.39 8.42
CA TYR A 179 -20.41 12.58 7.21
C TYR A 179 -21.88 12.21 6.95
N ALA A 180 -22.66 11.86 7.98
CA ALA A 180 -24.07 11.50 7.83
C ALA A 180 -24.96 12.67 7.36
N THR A 181 -24.45 13.90 7.38
CA THR A 181 -25.17 15.10 6.90
C THR A 181 -24.89 15.42 5.43
N LEU A 182 -23.96 14.68 4.79
CA LEU A 182 -23.47 14.95 3.44
C LEU A 182 -24.28 14.22 2.37
N ASN A 183 -24.11 14.64 1.11
CA ASN A 183 -24.57 13.89 -0.03
C ASN A 183 -23.61 12.74 -0.31
N VAL A 184 -23.96 11.52 0.06
CA VAL A 184 -23.10 10.35 -0.07
C VAL A 184 -23.63 9.38 -1.10
N VAL A 185 -22.76 8.91 -2.02
CA VAL A 185 -23.03 7.75 -2.85
C VAL A 185 -22.15 6.58 -2.44
N PRO A 186 -22.70 5.54 -1.78
CA PRO A 186 -21.97 4.31 -1.47
C PRO A 186 -21.94 3.39 -2.69
N LEU A 187 -20.75 2.95 -3.09
CA LEU A 187 -20.55 2.20 -4.33
C LEU A 187 -20.17 0.73 -4.11
N ASP A 188 -19.71 0.36 -2.92
CA ASP A 188 -19.32 -1.02 -2.61
C ASP A 188 -18.41 -1.63 -3.70
N MET A 189 -17.31 -0.98 -3.99
CA MET A 189 -16.39 -1.36 -5.06
C MET A 189 -15.34 -2.34 -4.57
N GLY A 190 -15.05 -3.36 -5.38
CA GLY A 190 -13.88 -4.22 -5.21
C GLY A 190 -12.56 -3.51 -5.55
N VAL A 191 -11.47 -4.29 -5.61
CA VAL A 191 -10.12 -3.83 -5.99
C VAL A 191 -9.67 -4.34 -7.37
N ASP A 192 -10.56 -4.99 -8.11
CA ASP A 192 -10.29 -5.37 -9.51
C ASP A 192 -10.67 -4.20 -10.42
N PHE A 193 -9.72 -3.32 -10.68
CA PHE A 193 -9.89 -2.11 -11.49
C PHE A 193 -10.23 -2.37 -12.96
N ALA A 194 -10.02 -3.61 -13.45
CA ALA A 194 -10.36 -4.02 -14.81
C ALA A 194 -11.76 -4.61 -14.94
N ALA A 195 -12.43 -4.94 -13.82
CA ALA A 195 -13.74 -5.56 -13.81
C ALA A 195 -14.82 -4.63 -14.42
N GLU A 196 -15.74 -5.20 -15.19
CA GLU A 196 -16.89 -4.44 -15.73
C GLU A 196 -17.75 -3.84 -14.62
N GLU A 197 -17.92 -4.56 -13.51
CA GLU A 197 -18.65 -4.07 -12.34
C GLU A 197 -17.99 -2.83 -11.72
N PHE A 198 -16.65 -2.86 -11.57
CA PHE A 198 -15.90 -1.71 -11.09
C PHE A 198 -16.16 -0.48 -11.97
N ASN A 199 -16.03 -0.64 -13.29
CA ASN A 199 -16.22 0.44 -14.24
C ASN A 199 -17.67 0.98 -14.23
N ALA A 200 -18.67 0.12 -14.09
CA ALA A 200 -20.07 0.53 -14.00
C ALA A 200 -20.36 1.34 -12.74
N LYS A 201 -19.86 0.88 -11.58
CA LYS A 201 -19.99 1.57 -10.29
C LYS A 201 -19.24 2.91 -10.30
N LEU A 202 -18.02 2.93 -10.83
CA LEU A 202 -17.25 4.17 -10.99
C LEU A 202 -17.99 5.21 -11.85
N LYS A 203 -18.53 4.79 -13.00
CA LYS A 203 -19.34 5.68 -13.84
C LYS A 203 -20.53 6.27 -13.07
N THR A 204 -21.22 5.46 -12.27
CA THR A 204 -22.33 5.93 -11.42
C THR A 204 -21.84 7.00 -10.43
N GLY A 205 -20.70 6.76 -9.78
CA GLY A 205 -20.10 7.73 -8.86
C GLY A 205 -19.70 9.04 -9.53
N LEU A 206 -19.05 8.97 -10.71
CA LEU A 206 -18.64 10.18 -11.44
C LEU A 206 -19.86 11.02 -11.90
N VAL A 207 -20.94 10.37 -12.33
CA VAL A 207 -22.19 11.08 -12.66
C VAL A 207 -22.77 11.74 -11.40
N TYR A 208 -22.71 11.04 -10.25
CA TYR A 208 -23.18 11.62 -8.99
C TYR A 208 -22.40 12.87 -8.58
N LEU A 209 -21.08 12.91 -8.79
CA LEU A 209 -20.27 14.13 -8.55
C LEU A 209 -20.68 15.28 -9.46
N ILE A 210 -21.06 15.01 -10.73
CA ILE A 210 -21.52 16.03 -11.67
C ILE A 210 -22.87 16.63 -11.24
N ASP A 211 -23.74 15.82 -10.69
CA ASP A 211 -25.11 16.20 -10.31
C ASP A 211 -25.21 16.87 -8.92
N ASN A 212 -24.10 16.89 -8.15
CA ASN A 212 -24.06 17.44 -6.80
C ASN A 212 -22.94 18.47 -6.64
N GLU A 213 -23.10 19.38 -5.66
CA GLU A 213 -22.14 20.45 -5.42
C GLU A 213 -20.95 19.96 -4.57
N GLY A 214 -19.74 20.47 -4.90
CA GLY A 214 -18.55 20.34 -4.08
C GLY A 214 -18.48 21.34 -2.91
N PRO A 215 -17.42 21.27 -2.08
CA PRO A 215 -16.25 20.39 -2.23
C PRO A 215 -16.56 18.90 -2.11
N TYR A 216 -15.75 18.09 -2.80
CA TYR A 216 -15.94 16.64 -2.90
C TYR A 216 -14.91 15.87 -2.10
N LEU A 217 -15.30 14.74 -1.54
CA LEU A 217 -14.42 13.77 -0.92
C LEU A 217 -14.52 12.42 -1.61
N ILE A 218 -13.38 11.83 -1.95
CA ILE A 218 -13.27 10.44 -2.41
C ILE A 218 -12.60 9.63 -1.31
N HIS A 219 -13.21 8.56 -0.86
CA HIS A 219 -12.57 7.69 0.11
C HIS A 219 -12.82 6.19 -0.13
N CYS A 220 -11.95 5.38 0.43
CA CYS A 220 -12.15 3.96 0.67
C CYS A 220 -11.78 3.67 2.14
N ASN A 221 -11.36 2.46 2.50
CA ASN A 221 -10.98 2.19 3.89
C ASN A 221 -9.74 2.98 4.32
N GLU A 222 -8.66 2.90 3.53
CA GLU A 222 -7.37 3.55 3.83
C GLU A 222 -7.13 4.85 3.05
N GLY A 223 -7.93 5.13 2.02
CA GLY A 223 -7.67 6.25 1.12
C GLY A 223 -6.52 6.02 0.12
N LYS A 224 -6.01 4.78 0.04
CA LYS A 224 -4.82 4.40 -0.71
C LYS A 224 -5.17 3.82 -2.08
N ASP A 225 -5.74 2.62 -2.14
CA ASP A 225 -5.90 1.87 -3.39
C ASP A 225 -7.05 2.40 -4.26
N ARG A 226 -8.31 2.15 -3.89
CA ARG A 226 -9.49 2.59 -4.67
C ARG A 226 -9.57 4.10 -4.77
N ALA A 227 -9.37 4.82 -3.67
CA ALA A 227 -9.36 6.27 -3.66
C ALA A 227 -8.18 6.84 -4.45
N GLY A 228 -6.99 6.21 -4.37
CA GLY A 228 -5.82 6.57 -5.15
C GLY A 228 -6.05 6.40 -6.65
N PHE A 229 -6.61 5.26 -7.07
CA PHE A 229 -6.94 5.00 -8.46
C PHE A 229 -7.91 6.04 -9.03
N VAL A 230 -8.99 6.36 -8.28
CA VAL A 230 -10.00 7.34 -8.74
C VAL A 230 -9.43 8.74 -8.75
N ALA A 231 -8.59 9.13 -7.77
CA ALA A 231 -7.89 10.42 -7.78
C ALA A 231 -6.97 10.54 -9.00
N ALA A 232 -6.10 9.55 -9.24
CA ALA A 232 -5.21 9.52 -10.41
C ALA A 232 -5.98 9.61 -11.74
N LEU A 233 -7.12 8.93 -11.85
CA LEU A 233 -7.99 9.03 -13.03
C LEU A 233 -8.52 10.46 -13.22
N LEU A 234 -8.97 11.12 -12.14
CA LEU A 234 -9.49 12.49 -12.23
C LEU A 234 -8.38 13.49 -12.54
N GLU A 235 -7.19 13.31 -12.01
CA GLU A 235 -6.00 14.09 -12.34
C GLU A 235 -5.63 13.95 -13.82
N ALA A 236 -5.60 12.71 -14.34
CA ALA A 236 -5.37 12.48 -15.76
C ALA A 236 -6.45 13.11 -16.65
N LEU A 237 -7.72 13.04 -16.26
CA LEU A 237 -8.82 13.71 -16.95
C LEU A 237 -8.74 15.24 -16.83
N GLY A 238 -8.16 15.76 -15.74
CA GLY A 238 -7.83 17.17 -15.54
C GLY A 238 -6.56 17.62 -16.27
N GLY A 239 -5.91 16.75 -17.04
CA GLY A 239 -4.75 17.07 -17.85
C GLY A 239 -3.42 17.03 -17.11
N ALA A 240 -3.35 16.40 -15.94
CA ALA A 240 -2.09 16.18 -15.24
C ALA A 240 -1.16 15.25 -16.04
N GLU A 241 0.14 15.54 -16.03
CA GLU A 241 1.16 14.68 -16.61
C GLU A 241 1.41 13.45 -15.71
N ALA A 242 1.96 12.38 -16.27
CA ALA A 242 2.14 11.12 -15.54
C ALA A 242 3.04 11.27 -14.30
N GLU A 243 4.07 12.11 -14.40
CA GLU A 243 4.99 12.42 -13.30
C GLU A 243 4.29 13.13 -12.15
N GLU A 244 3.36 14.05 -12.42
CA GLU A 244 2.56 14.77 -11.41
C GLU A 244 1.62 13.80 -10.67
N ILE A 245 0.98 12.87 -11.40
CA ILE A 245 0.10 11.85 -10.84
C ILE A 245 0.88 10.90 -9.92
N VAL A 246 2.09 10.52 -10.32
CA VAL A 246 2.98 9.67 -9.49
C VAL A 246 3.39 10.42 -8.23
N GLU A 247 3.72 11.72 -8.33
CA GLU A 247 4.10 12.54 -7.17
C GLU A 247 2.95 12.68 -6.15
N ASP A 248 1.69 12.85 -6.60
CA ASP A 248 0.53 12.86 -5.68
C ASP A 248 0.31 11.48 -5.02
N TYR A 249 0.55 10.41 -5.77
CA TYR A 249 0.28 9.07 -5.26
C TYR A 249 1.29 8.60 -4.22
N MET A 250 2.58 8.94 -4.36
CA MET A 250 3.69 8.51 -3.49
C MET A 250 3.78 9.34 -2.22
#